data_8cf3edbb51a4a3908bbecd5530e6cf59
#
_entry.id   8cf3edbb51a4a3908bbecd5530e6cf59
#
_cell.length_a   1.000
_cell.length_b   1.000
_cell.length_c   1.000
_cell.angle_alpha   90.00
_cell.angle_beta   90.00
_cell.angle_gamma   90.00
#
_symmetry.space_group_name_H-M   'P 1'
#
loop_
_entity.id
_entity.type
_entity.pdbx_description
1 polymer ?
#
loop_
_entity_poly.entity_id
_entity_poly.type
_entity_poly.pdbx_seq_one_letter_code
_entity_poly.pdbx_strand_id
1 'polypeptide(L)'
;MKNEIPVFFTVDDNYAPFLAAAINSAVKNSSKDKNYRAVVLYQELNDNNINKLKKLAKDNFKVDCIPMKNSFESITDRMSNRLRCDYFTLTIYFRLFIPLMFPEYDKGIYIDSDVVLTGDVAELYETDIGDNFIGACRDYSIADVPPLVAYTENAVGVKGDEYINSGVLLMNLKKMRDTGFEEHFLNLLNTYHFDSIAPDQDYINAICNGKIYYLDQKWDTMPDSSVPVSEPKLIHYNLFSKPWCYDEIKYEEEFFKYAEDCGYIDE
;
A
#
# COMPACT_ATOMS: atom_id res chain seq x y z
N MET A 1 10.25 -21.89 -4.88
CA MET A 1 9.31 -20.74 -4.88
C MET A 1 7.99 -21.21 -4.29
N LYS A 2 7.43 -20.50 -3.34
CA LYS A 2 6.07 -20.78 -2.84
C LYS A 2 5.08 -20.55 -3.98
N ASN A 3 4.16 -21.49 -4.18
CA ASN A 3 3.13 -21.39 -5.23
C ASN A 3 1.92 -20.59 -4.71
N GLU A 4 2.18 -19.39 -4.17
CA GLU A 4 1.16 -18.50 -3.61
C GLU A 4 1.50 -17.03 -3.94
N ILE A 5 0.49 -16.21 -4.13
CA ILE A 5 0.59 -14.77 -4.39
C ILE A 5 0.65 -14.05 -3.04
N PRO A 6 1.79 -13.46 -2.65
CA PRO A 6 1.89 -12.70 -1.42
C PRO A 6 1.33 -11.29 -1.62
N VAL A 7 0.39 -10.92 -0.75
CA VAL A 7 -0.19 -9.58 -0.67
C VAL A 7 0.12 -9.03 0.72
N PHE A 8 0.93 -7.99 0.77
CA PHE A 8 1.40 -7.36 2.01
C PHE A 8 0.53 -6.17 2.36
N PHE A 9 0.22 -6.06 3.64
CA PHE A 9 -0.50 -4.94 4.24
C PHE A 9 0.26 -4.46 5.47
N THR A 10 0.09 -3.18 5.81
CA THR A 10 0.55 -2.63 7.08
C THR A 10 -0.63 -2.05 7.84
N VAL A 11 -0.68 -2.24 9.17
CA VAL A 11 -1.85 -1.85 9.96
C VAL A 11 -1.49 -1.52 11.40
N ASP A 12 -2.29 -0.65 12.02
CA ASP A 12 -2.43 -0.45 13.45
C ASP A 12 -3.86 -0.79 13.91
N ASP A 13 -4.13 -0.70 15.21
CA ASP A 13 -5.45 -1.02 15.76
C ASP A 13 -6.58 -0.14 15.22
N ASN A 14 -6.29 1.13 14.91
CA ASN A 14 -7.29 2.08 14.40
C ASN A 14 -7.72 1.72 12.98
N TYR A 15 -6.80 1.21 12.17
CA TYR A 15 -7.05 0.83 10.77
C TYR A 15 -7.45 -0.63 10.58
N ALA A 16 -7.41 -1.46 11.63
CA ALA A 16 -7.79 -2.88 11.55
C ALA A 16 -9.21 -3.12 10.98
N PRO A 17 -10.25 -2.32 11.27
CA PRO A 17 -11.57 -2.47 10.67
C PRO A 17 -11.56 -2.29 9.14
N PHE A 18 -10.82 -1.30 8.65
CA PHE A 18 -10.74 -0.97 7.22
C PHE A 18 -9.91 -2.00 6.48
N LEU A 19 -8.79 -2.46 7.08
CA LEU A 19 -8.03 -3.59 6.55
C LEU A 19 -8.89 -4.86 6.46
N ALA A 20 -9.80 -5.09 7.40
CA ALA A 20 -10.70 -6.24 7.32
C ALA A 20 -11.60 -6.17 6.09
N ALA A 21 -12.13 -5.00 5.73
CA ALA A 21 -12.88 -4.79 4.49
C ALA A 21 -12.00 -5.03 3.25
N ALA A 22 -10.75 -4.54 3.26
CA ALA A 22 -9.78 -4.75 2.19
C ALA A 22 -9.47 -6.24 1.99
N ILE A 23 -9.16 -6.98 3.06
CA ILE A 23 -8.89 -8.43 2.98
C ILE A 23 -10.15 -9.19 2.55
N ASN A 24 -11.32 -8.86 3.10
CA ASN A 24 -12.59 -9.51 2.73
C ASN A 24 -12.90 -9.31 1.24
N SER A 25 -12.68 -8.10 0.71
CA SER A 25 -12.82 -7.82 -0.71
C SER A 25 -11.85 -8.63 -1.57
N ALA A 26 -10.57 -8.72 -1.16
CA ALA A 26 -9.58 -9.55 -1.84
C ALA A 26 -9.97 -11.03 -1.86
N VAL A 27 -10.43 -11.57 -0.72
CA VAL A 27 -10.89 -12.96 -0.60
C VAL A 27 -12.09 -13.24 -1.50
N LYS A 28 -13.08 -12.33 -1.53
CA LYS A 28 -14.31 -12.51 -2.34
C LYS A 28 -14.06 -12.43 -3.85
N ASN A 29 -13.06 -11.68 -4.27
CA ASN A 29 -12.70 -11.51 -5.68
C ASN A 29 -11.55 -12.42 -6.14
N SER A 30 -11.00 -13.27 -5.26
CA SER A 30 -9.92 -14.18 -5.59
C SER A 30 -10.38 -15.38 -6.43
N SER A 31 -9.57 -15.76 -7.42
CA SER A 31 -9.78 -16.97 -8.22
C SER A 31 -9.57 -18.23 -7.38
N LYS A 32 -10.39 -19.24 -7.59
CA LYS A 32 -10.25 -20.55 -6.94
C LYS A 32 -9.05 -21.36 -7.43
N ASP A 33 -8.49 -20.99 -8.58
CA ASP A 33 -7.38 -21.70 -9.20
C ASP A 33 -6.00 -21.19 -8.76
N LYS A 34 -5.97 -20.15 -7.94
CA LYS A 34 -4.74 -19.54 -7.40
C LYS A 34 -4.71 -19.66 -5.87
N ASN A 35 -3.53 -19.60 -5.31
CA ASN A 35 -3.34 -19.52 -3.86
C ASN A 35 -2.84 -18.13 -3.49
N TYR A 36 -3.39 -17.57 -2.42
CA TYR A 36 -3.06 -16.22 -1.95
C TYR A 36 -2.63 -16.25 -0.49
N ARG A 37 -1.82 -15.28 -0.12
CA ARG A 37 -1.41 -15.07 1.24
C ARG A 37 -1.42 -13.59 1.57
N ALA A 38 -2.40 -13.12 2.37
CA ALA A 38 -2.31 -11.81 3.01
C ALA A 38 -1.30 -11.89 4.15
N VAL A 39 -0.31 -11.01 4.11
CA VAL A 39 0.71 -10.83 5.14
C VAL A 39 0.49 -9.47 5.76
N VAL A 40 -0.08 -9.46 6.95
CA VAL A 40 -0.41 -8.25 7.71
C VAL A 40 0.75 -7.93 8.65
N LEU A 41 1.46 -6.85 8.37
CA LEU A 41 2.60 -6.36 9.16
C LEU A 41 2.10 -5.33 10.17
N TYR A 42 2.48 -5.46 11.44
CA TYR A 42 2.06 -4.54 12.49
C TYR A 42 3.15 -4.31 13.52
N GLN A 43 3.14 -3.15 14.16
CA GLN A 43 3.96 -2.86 15.33
C GLN A 43 3.20 -3.24 16.60
N GLU A 44 2.00 -2.71 16.75
CA GLU A 44 1.07 -3.02 17.83
C GLU A 44 -0.32 -3.31 17.22
N LEU A 45 -0.86 -4.46 17.56
CA LEU A 45 -2.19 -4.88 17.15
C LEU A 45 -2.74 -5.80 18.24
N ASN A 46 -3.91 -5.51 18.78
CA ASN A 46 -4.49 -6.29 19.84
C ASN A 46 -4.96 -7.69 19.36
N ASP A 47 -5.04 -8.64 20.28
CA ASP A 47 -5.38 -10.03 19.97
C ASP A 47 -6.77 -10.18 19.34
N ASN A 48 -7.73 -9.32 19.69
CA ASN A 48 -9.07 -9.34 19.10
C ASN A 48 -9.02 -9.00 17.61
N ASN A 49 -8.32 -7.93 17.24
CA ASN A 49 -8.11 -7.54 15.84
C ASN A 49 -7.35 -8.62 15.07
N ILE A 50 -6.27 -9.17 15.65
CA ILE A 50 -5.54 -10.30 15.05
C ILE A 50 -6.48 -11.47 14.75
N ASN A 51 -7.31 -11.85 15.73
CA ASN A 51 -8.23 -12.98 15.60
C ASN A 51 -9.33 -12.70 14.56
N LYS A 52 -9.88 -11.47 14.52
CA LYS A 52 -10.88 -11.08 13.52
C LYS A 52 -10.29 -11.14 12.10
N LEU A 53 -9.10 -10.57 11.88
CA LEU A 53 -8.42 -10.61 10.58
C LEU A 53 -8.12 -12.04 10.12
N LYS A 54 -7.61 -12.89 11.00
CA LYS A 54 -7.33 -14.31 10.67
C LYS A 54 -8.58 -15.12 10.32
N LYS A 55 -9.76 -14.77 10.85
CA LYS A 55 -11.03 -15.43 10.50
C LYS A 55 -11.48 -15.17 9.06
N LEU A 56 -10.95 -14.15 8.39
CA LEU A 56 -11.25 -13.86 6.98
C LEU A 56 -10.63 -14.87 6.02
N ALA A 57 -9.68 -15.69 6.49
CA ALA A 57 -9.04 -16.73 5.68
C ALA A 57 -10.05 -17.69 5.07
N LYS A 58 -9.79 -18.13 3.85
CA LYS A 58 -10.52 -19.17 3.11
C LYS A 58 -9.54 -20.23 2.60
N ASP A 59 -10.05 -21.31 2.01
CA ASP A 59 -9.25 -22.47 1.60
C ASP A 59 -7.99 -22.12 0.78
N ASN A 60 -8.15 -21.21 -0.17
CA ASN A 60 -7.08 -20.77 -1.07
C ASN A 60 -6.51 -19.38 -0.72
N PHE A 61 -6.98 -18.76 0.37
CA PHE A 61 -6.57 -17.42 0.79
C PHE A 61 -6.20 -17.42 2.27
N LYS A 62 -4.90 -17.43 2.58
CA LYS A 62 -4.37 -17.40 3.95
C LYS A 62 -4.27 -15.96 4.45
N VAL A 63 -4.41 -15.77 5.76
CA VAL A 63 -4.19 -14.48 6.44
C VAL A 63 -3.24 -14.69 7.62
N ASP A 64 -2.05 -14.12 7.51
CA ASP A 64 -1.01 -14.18 8.54
C ASP A 64 -0.73 -12.78 9.09
N CYS A 65 -0.82 -12.61 10.41
CA CYS A 65 -0.46 -11.39 11.11
C CYS A 65 0.94 -11.55 11.70
N ILE A 66 1.89 -10.68 11.31
CA ILE A 66 3.31 -10.77 11.64
C ILE A 66 3.75 -9.50 12.36
N PRO A 67 4.15 -9.60 13.66
CA PRO A 67 4.65 -8.45 14.36
C PRO A 67 6.02 -8.02 13.80
N MET A 68 6.17 -6.73 13.54
CA MET A 68 7.44 -6.15 13.17
C MET A 68 8.27 -5.97 14.45
N LYS A 69 9.38 -6.68 14.54
CA LYS A 69 10.33 -6.49 15.65
C LYS A 69 10.89 -5.06 15.58
N ASN A 70 11.26 -4.49 16.74
CA ASN A 70 11.81 -3.14 16.91
C ASN A 70 13.15 -2.91 16.18
N SER A 71 13.27 -3.36 14.94
CA SER A 71 14.44 -3.17 14.08
C SER A 71 14.61 -1.73 13.58
N PHE A 72 13.67 -0.85 13.94
CA PHE A 72 13.60 0.54 13.44
C PHE A 72 14.21 1.59 14.38
N GLU A 73 15.06 1.20 15.32
CA GLU A 73 15.76 2.15 16.20
C GLU A 73 16.57 3.22 15.43
N SER A 74 16.92 2.95 14.17
CA SER A 74 17.60 3.91 13.30
C SER A 74 16.66 4.90 12.59
N ILE A 75 15.35 4.59 12.52
CA ILE A 75 14.36 5.50 11.94
C ILE A 75 13.89 6.44 13.03
N THR A 76 14.62 7.55 13.20
CA THR A 76 14.21 8.59 14.13
C THR A 76 12.91 9.22 13.66
N ASP A 77 11.93 9.17 14.55
CA ASP A 77 10.65 9.83 14.40
C ASP A 77 10.83 11.35 14.40
N ARG A 78 10.94 11.96 13.23
CA ARG A 78 11.10 13.40 13.09
C ARG A 78 9.78 14.06 12.77
N MET A 79 9.57 15.25 13.32
CA MET A 79 8.39 16.05 13.04
C MET A 79 8.18 16.34 11.54
N SER A 80 9.28 16.41 10.76
CA SER A 80 9.28 16.57 9.31
C SER A 80 8.67 15.38 8.53
N ASN A 81 8.59 14.21 9.13
CA ASN A 81 8.04 13.00 8.51
C ASN A 81 6.56 12.75 8.91
N ARG A 82 5.81 13.78 9.27
CA ARG A 82 4.38 13.68 9.56
C ARG A 82 3.56 13.71 8.28
N LEU A 83 2.62 12.77 8.16
CA LEU A 83 1.60 12.82 7.11
C LEU A 83 0.69 14.03 7.28
N ARG A 84 0.16 14.55 6.16
CA ARG A 84 -0.75 15.71 6.12
C ARG A 84 -2.01 15.56 7.00
N CYS A 85 -2.42 14.33 7.30
CA CYS A 85 -3.68 14.01 7.95
C CYS A 85 -3.50 13.50 9.38
N ASP A 86 -2.47 13.93 10.10
CA ASP A 86 -2.15 13.53 11.47
C ASP A 86 -1.96 12.01 11.71
N TYR A 87 -1.88 11.20 10.65
CA TYR A 87 -1.61 9.77 10.71
C TYR A 87 -0.11 9.53 10.84
N PHE A 88 0.37 9.65 12.05
CA PHE A 88 1.76 9.42 12.35
C PHE A 88 1.95 8.02 12.93
N THR A 89 2.40 7.09 12.12
CA THR A 89 2.82 5.76 12.61
C THR A 89 4.05 5.28 11.85
N LEU A 90 4.98 4.64 12.54
CA LEU A 90 6.14 3.99 11.92
C LEU A 90 5.72 2.88 10.93
N THR A 91 4.48 2.44 11.02
CA THR A 91 3.90 1.39 10.17
C THR A 91 3.99 1.72 8.68
N ILE A 92 3.96 3.02 8.31
CA ILE A 92 4.08 3.45 6.91
C ILE A 92 5.40 3.04 6.26
N TYR A 93 6.49 2.96 7.03
CA TYR A 93 7.80 2.57 6.48
C TYR A 93 7.97 1.06 6.32
N PHE A 94 7.10 0.23 6.88
CA PHE A 94 7.26 -1.23 6.84
C PHE A 94 7.32 -1.78 5.43
N ARG A 95 6.61 -1.14 4.47
CA ARG A 95 6.62 -1.55 3.06
C ARG A 95 8.02 -1.51 2.43
N LEU A 96 8.91 -0.64 2.92
CA LEU A 96 10.27 -0.49 2.42
C LEU A 96 11.20 -1.66 2.83
N PHE A 97 10.83 -2.40 3.87
CA PHE A 97 11.60 -3.53 4.41
C PHE A 97 11.09 -4.91 3.97
N ILE A 98 9.93 -4.97 3.30
CA ILE A 98 9.35 -6.22 2.78
C ILE A 98 10.35 -7.05 1.97
N PRO A 99 11.18 -6.46 1.09
CA PRO A 99 12.14 -7.22 0.31
C PRO A 99 13.09 -8.06 1.16
N LEU A 100 13.59 -7.53 2.27
CA LEU A 100 14.51 -8.24 3.18
C LEU A 100 13.80 -9.20 4.11
N MET A 101 12.62 -8.87 4.56
CA MET A 101 11.86 -9.69 5.52
C MET A 101 11.34 -10.98 4.91
N PHE A 102 11.08 -10.99 3.61
CA PHE A 102 10.48 -12.11 2.89
C PHE A 102 11.36 -12.56 1.72
N PRO A 103 12.58 -13.07 2.01
CA PRO A 103 13.53 -13.47 0.98
C PRO A 103 13.05 -14.66 0.14
N GLU A 104 12.03 -15.39 0.62
CA GLU A 104 11.42 -16.50 -0.10
C GLU A 104 10.57 -16.08 -1.29
N TYR A 105 10.20 -14.79 -1.41
CA TYR A 105 9.44 -14.25 -2.54
C TYR A 105 10.34 -13.40 -3.44
N ASP A 106 10.26 -13.64 -4.74
CA ASP A 106 10.93 -12.81 -5.76
C ASP A 106 10.07 -11.62 -6.17
N LYS A 107 8.74 -11.73 -5.99
CA LYS A 107 7.73 -10.73 -6.37
C LYS A 107 6.62 -10.71 -5.33
N GLY A 108 6.02 -9.55 -5.09
CA GLY A 108 4.91 -9.38 -4.16
C GLY A 108 4.08 -8.16 -4.49
N ILE A 109 2.91 -8.07 -3.88
CA ILE A 109 2.05 -6.89 -3.97
C ILE A 109 1.96 -6.28 -2.58
N TYR A 110 2.15 -4.97 -2.47
CA TYR A 110 1.81 -4.19 -1.29
C TYR A 110 0.53 -3.41 -1.55
N ILE A 111 -0.36 -3.38 -0.56
CA ILE A 111 -1.63 -2.65 -0.62
C ILE A 111 -1.87 -1.95 0.71
N ASP A 112 -2.29 -0.69 0.68
CA ASP A 112 -2.71 0.06 1.88
C ASP A 112 -4.00 -0.53 2.48
N SER A 113 -4.26 -0.18 3.74
CA SER A 113 -5.39 -0.74 4.50
C SER A 113 -6.74 -0.11 4.18
N ASP A 114 -6.75 1.02 3.47
CA ASP A 114 -7.92 1.83 3.14
C ASP A 114 -8.38 1.65 1.69
N VAL A 115 -8.42 0.40 1.27
CA VAL A 115 -8.83 0.02 -0.09
C VAL A 115 -9.97 -0.99 -0.09
N VAL A 116 -10.61 -1.15 -1.25
CA VAL A 116 -11.38 -2.36 -1.59
C VAL A 116 -11.00 -2.84 -2.98
N LEU A 117 -10.89 -4.16 -3.12
CA LEU A 117 -10.69 -4.81 -4.40
C LEU A 117 -12.04 -5.17 -5.02
N THR A 118 -12.19 -4.86 -6.30
CA THR A 118 -13.35 -5.23 -7.14
C THR A 118 -12.94 -6.19 -8.25
N GLY A 119 -11.65 -6.54 -8.30
CA GLY A 119 -11.07 -7.52 -9.22
C GLY A 119 -10.09 -8.45 -8.52
N ASP A 120 -9.67 -9.50 -9.23
CA ASP A 120 -8.70 -10.46 -8.71
C ASP A 120 -7.29 -9.87 -8.73
N VAL A 121 -6.66 -9.79 -7.55
CA VAL A 121 -5.28 -9.29 -7.38
C VAL A 121 -4.24 -10.13 -8.14
N ALA A 122 -4.59 -11.36 -8.53
CA ALA A 122 -3.73 -12.18 -9.38
C ALA A 122 -3.46 -11.53 -10.75
N GLU A 123 -4.44 -10.80 -11.31
CA GLU A 123 -4.24 -10.08 -12.58
C GLU A 123 -3.14 -9.00 -12.44
N LEU A 124 -3.09 -8.31 -11.29
CA LEU A 124 -2.01 -7.37 -11.00
C LEU A 124 -0.67 -8.10 -10.82
N TYR A 125 -0.66 -9.21 -10.06
CA TYR A 125 0.53 -10.00 -9.82
C TYR A 125 1.15 -10.55 -11.10
N GLU A 126 0.35 -10.92 -12.09
CA GLU A 126 0.79 -11.47 -13.38
C GLU A 126 1.36 -10.40 -14.33
N THR A 127 1.18 -9.11 -14.03
CA THR A 127 1.77 -8.02 -14.84
C THR A 127 3.30 -8.15 -14.85
N ASP A 128 3.87 -8.19 -16.04
CA ASP A 128 5.34 -8.16 -16.20
C ASP A 128 5.83 -6.72 -16.12
N ILE A 129 6.57 -6.42 -15.07
CA ILE A 129 7.20 -5.12 -14.87
C ILE A 129 8.65 -5.05 -15.36
N GLY A 130 9.13 -6.13 -16.00
CA GLY A 130 10.49 -6.22 -16.54
C GLY A 130 11.57 -5.98 -15.47
N ASP A 131 12.54 -5.12 -15.81
CA ASP A 131 13.67 -4.78 -14.94
C ASP A 131 13.39 -3.60 -13.99
N ASN A 132 12.12 -3.21 -13.81
CA ASN A 132 11.74 -2.16 -12.87
C ASN A 132 11.77 -2.66 -11.42
N PHE A 133 11.90 -1.74 -10.47
CA PHE A 133 11.78 -2.04 -9.04
C PHE A 133 10.33 -2.30 -8.66
N ILE A 134 9.43 -1.45 -9.18
CA ILE A 134 8.01 -1.47 -8.85
C ILE A 134 7.15 -1.24 -10.09
N GLY A 135 5.90 -1.74 -10.03
CA GLY A 135 4.77 -1.24 -10.80
C GLY A 135 3.87 -0.44 -9.87
N ALA A 136 3.46 0.77 -10.27
CA ALA A 136 2.60 1.65 -9.48
C ALA A 136 1.79 2.59 -10.38
N CYS A 137 0.69 3.14 -9.86
CA CYS A 137 -0.12 4.14 -10.54
C CYS A 137 0.39 5.56 -10.25
N ARG A 138 0.14 6.49 -11.16
CA ARG A 138 0.45 7.92 -10.95
C ARG A 138 -0.45 8.50 -9.85
N ASP A 139 0.11 9.39 -9.07
CA ASP A 139 -0.64 10.12 -8.05
C ASP A 139 -1.19 11.44 -8.61
N TYR A 140 -2.40 11.40 -9.13
CA TYR A 140 -3.05 12.59 -9.71
C TYR A 140 -3.48 13.61 -8.65
N SER A 141 -3.53 13.24 -7.37
CA SER A 141 -3.76 14.21 -6.28
C SER A 141 -2.60 15.19 -6.11
N ILE A 142 -1.41 14.78 -6.58
CA ILE A 142 -0.20 15.62 -6.62
C ILE A 142 -0.09 16.35 -7.96
N ALA A 143 -0.25 15.61 -9.08
CA ALA A 143 0.00 16.12 -10.44
C ALA A 143 -0.88 17.33 -10.81
N ASP A 144 -2.09 17.41 -10.26
CA ASP A 144 -3.05 18.49 -10.54
C ASP A 144 -2.87 19.74 -9.65
N VAL A 145 -1.90 19.74 -8.71
CA VAL A 145 -1.70 20.82 -7.73
C VAL A 145 -0.33 21.47 -7.91
N PRO A 146 -0.21 22.66 -8.56
CA PRO A 146 1.07 23.26 -8.89
C PRO A 146 2.10 23.40 -7.75
N PRO A 147 1.71 23.79 -6.50
CA PRO A 147 2.66 23.80 -5.39
C PRO A 147 3.23 22.43 -5.04
N LEU A 148 2.44 21.35 -5.20
CA LEU A 148 2.87 19.98 -4.93
C LEU A 148 3.78 19.46 -6.05
N VAL A 149 3.48 19.79 -7.30
CA VAL A 149 4.37 19.52 -8.43
C VAL A 149 5.73 20.17 -8.21
N ALA A 150 5.76 21.46 -7.84
CA ALA A 150 7.01 22.16 -7.52
C ALA A 150 7.77 21.49 -6.36
N TYR A 151 7.06 20.96 -5.37
CA TYR A 151 7.68 20.19 -4.28
C TYR A 151 8.29 18.87 -4.79
N THR A 152 7.56 18.07 -5.57
CA THR A 152 8.07 16.79 -6.06
C THR A 152 9.30 17.00 -6.96
N GLU A 153 9.32 18.05 -7.79
CA GLU A 153 10.44 18.36 -8.68
C GLU A 153 11.67 18.87 -7.92
N ASN A 154 11.48 19.76 -6.93
CA ASN A 154 12.59 20.45 -6.28
C ASN A 154 13.12 19.73 -5.02
N ALA A 155 12.26 19.02 -4.29
CA ALA A 155 12.61 18.34 -3.05
C ALA A 155 12.81 16.83 -3.24
N VAL A 156 11.93 16.16 -4.01
CA VAL A 156 12.01 14.70 -4.23
C VAL A 156 12.84 14.36 -5.47
N GLY A 157 12.91 15.28 -6.46
CA GLY A 157 13.66 15.10 -7.70
C GLY A 157 12.91 14.29 -8.76
N VAL A 158 11.56 14.25 -8.67
CA VAL A 158 10.66 13.52 -9.58
C VAL A 158 9.67 14.48 -10.20
N LYS A 159 9.48 14.40 -11.53
CA LYS A 159 8.47 15.22 -12.20
C LYS A 159 7.07 14.91 -11.68
N GLY A 160 6.20 15.92 -11.59
CA GLY A 160 4.86 15.77 -11.05
C GLY A 160 4.02 14.73 -11.78
N ASP A 161 4.15 14.63 -13.10
CA ASP A 161 3.45 13.64 -13.94
C ASP A 161 4.09 12.24 -13.92
N GLU A 162 5.26 12.10 -13.31
CA GLU A 162 5.95 10.82 -13.09
C GLU A 162 5.83 10.34 -11.62
N TYR A 163 5.32 11.17 -10.72
CA TYR A 163 5.18 10.85 -9.31
C TYR A 163 4.05 9.84 -9.08
N ILE A 164 4.34 8.75 -8.34
CA ILE A 164 3.41 7.64 -8.12
C ILE A 164 2.83 7.66 -6.72
N ASN A 165 1.64 7.06 -6.59
CA ASN A 165 1.05 6.73 -5.30
C ASN A 165 1.66 5.43 -4.75
N SER A 166 1.98 5.39 -3.46
CA SER A 166 2.62 4.25 -2.80
C SER A 166 1.62 3.24 -2.19
N GLY A 167 0.33 3.51 -2.25
CA GLY A 167 -0.70 2.67 -1.64
C GLY A 167 -0.93 1.34 -2.35
N VAL A 168 -0.53 1.23 -3.63
CA VAL A 168 -0.58 -0.03 -4.39
C VAL A 168 0.72 -0.21 -5.16
N LEU A 169 1.51 -1.22 -4.77
CA LEU A 169 2.82 -1.48 -5.37
C LEU A 169 2.94 -2.94 -5.81
N LEU A 170 3.21 -3.18 -7.07
CA LEU A 170 3.70 -4.47 -7.54
C LEU A 170 5.23 -4.46 -7.44
N MET A 171 5.80 -5.22 -6.53
CA MET A 171 7.21 -5.12 -6.12
C MET A 171 8.05 -6.24 -6.71
N ASN A 172 9.16 -5.90 -7.36
CA ASN A 172 10.23 -6.84 -7.72
C ASN A 172 11.16 -7.03 -6.50
N LEU A 173 10.72 -7.86 -5.55
CA LEU A 173 11.40 -8.04 -4.27
C LEU A 173 12.84 -8.54 -4.43
N LYS A 174 13.06 -9.44 -5.39
CA LYS A 174 14.40 -9.94 -5.69
C LYS A 174 15.32 -8.82 -6.16
N LYS A 175 14.89 -8.02 -7.13
CA LYS A 175 15.69 -6.90 -7.65
C LYS A 175 15.99 -5.87 -6.56
N MET A 176 15.01 -5.55 -5.72
CA MET A 176 15.19 -4.61 -4.62
C MET A 176 16.24 -5.11 -3.63
N ARG A 177 16.22 -6.40 -3.26
CA ARG A 177 17.27 -7.02 -2.42
C ARG A 177 18.65 -6.97 -3.07
N ASP A 178 18.72 -7.44 -4.33
CA ASP A 178 19.98 -7.56 -5.06
C ASP A 178 20.69 -6.20 -5.26
N THR A 179 19.95 -5.09 -5.17
CA THR A 179 20.48 -3.73 -5.34
C THR A 179 20.63 -2.93 -4.04
N GLY A 180 20.33 -3.53 -2.88
CA GLY A 180 20.45 -2.85 -1.59
C GLY A 180 19.43 -1.71 -1.39
N PHE A 181 18.19 -1.92 -1.80
CA PHE A 181 17.12 -0.92 -1.75
C PHE A 181 16.92 -0.33 -0.35
N GLU A 182 16.89 -1.17 0.70
CA GLU A 182 16.74 -0.73 2.09
C GLU A 182 17.92 0.14 2.54
N GLU A 183 19.15 -0.28 2.22
CA GLU A 183 20.35 0.50 2.57
C GLU A 183 20.29 1.88 1.89
N HIS A 184 19.83 1.93 0.65
CA HIS A 184 19.63 3.19 -0.07
C HIS A 184 18.58 4.06 0.60
N PHE A 185 17.43 3.47 1.01
CA PHE A 185 16.40 4.19 1.76
C PHE A 185 16.94 4.77 3.08
N LEU A 186 17.59 3.95 3.90
CA LEU A 186 18.17 4.39 5.18
C LEU A 186 19.22 5.50 4.99
N ASN A 187 20.00 5.41 3.93
CA ASN A 187 21.00 6.42 3.59
C ASN A 187 20.32 7.76 3.21
N LEU A 188 19.29 7.74 2.38
CA LEU A 188 18.51 8.93 2.04
C LEU A 188 17.83 9.52 3.27
N LEU A 189 17.19 8.70 4.09
CA LEU A 189 16.50 9.12 5.32
C LEU A 189 17.49 9.84 6.28
N ASN A 190 18.68 9.29 6.45
CA ASN A 190 19.67 9.85 7.36
C ASN A 190 20.41 11.08 6.80
N THR A 191 20.51 11.21 5.48
CA THR A 191 21.29 12.27 4.83
C THR A 191 20.44 13.50 4.49
N TYR A 192 19.28 13.29 3.91
CA TYR A 192 18.51 14.39 3.31
C TYR A 192 17.33 14.88 4.14
N HIS A 193 16.73 14.04 4.98
CA HIS A 193 15.62 14.42 5.86
C HIS A 193 14.58 15.29 5.12
N PHE A 194 13.94 14.75 4.10
CA PHE A 194 12.89 15.47 3.39
C PHE A 194 11.90 16.10 4.37
N ASP A 195 11.56 17.37 4.17
CA ASP A 195 10.36 17.96 4.79
C ASP A 195 9.13 17.38 4.07
N SER A 196 8.94 16.10 4.33
CA SER A 196 8.13 15.20 3.52
C SER A 196 6.65 15.43 3.76
N ILE A 197 5.90 15.53 2.66
CA ILE A 197 4.44 15.61 2.71
C ILE A 197 3.77 14.22 2.62
N ALA A 198 4.49 13.21 2.15
CA ALA A 198 4.09 11.82 2.07
C ALA A 198 5.33 10.95 2.30
N PRO A 199 5.73 10.71 3.57
CA PRO A 199 7.06 10.28 3.94
C PRO A 199 7.59 9.05 3.21
N ASP A 200 6.87 7.92 3.23
CA ASP A 200 7.28 6.69 2.55
C ASP A 200 7.18 6.82 1.03
N GLN A 201 6.15 7.50 0.53
CA GLN A 201 5.91 7.72 -0.90
C GLN A 201 7.02 8.55 -1.53
N ASP A 202 7.50 9.61 -0.86
CA ASP A 202 8.58 10.45 -1.35
C ASP A 202 9.87 9.66 -1.52
N TYR A 203 10.22 8.81 -0.52
CA TYR A 203 11.42 7.97 -0.63
C TYR A 203 11.29 6.91 -1.72
N ILE A 204 10.12 6.28 -1.87
CA ILE A 204 9.87 5.32 -2.96
C ILE A 204 10.03 5.99 -4.31
N ASN A 205 9.42 7.16 -4.50
CA ASN A 205 9.54 7.92 -5.73
C ASN A 205 10.98 8.30 -6.04
N ALA A 206 11.74 8.81 -5.05
CA ALA A 206 13.13 9.20 -5.22
C ALA A 206 14.02 8.01 -5.60
N ILE A 207 13.88 6.87 -4.91
CA ILE A 207 14.73 5.68 -5.13
C ILE A 207 14.37 4.97 -6.43
N CYS A 208 13.07 4.89 -6.74
CA CYS A 208 12.57 4.16 -7.91
C CYS A 208 12.55 5.01 -9.18
N ASN A 209 12.91 6.30 -9.14
CA ASN A 209 12.90 7.17 -10.30
C ASN A 209 13.63 6.54 -11.49
N GLY A 210 12.96 6.47 -12.67
CA GLY A 210 13.45 5.79 -13.86
C GLY A 210 13.43 4.26 -13.81
N LYS A 211 12.84 3.67 -12.75
CA LYS A 211 12.67 2.22 -12.52
C LYS A 211 11.25 1.86 -12.08
N ILE A 212 10.28 2.59 -12.59
CA ILE A 212 8.86 2.40 -12.32
C ILE A 212 8.16 1.92 -13.59
N TYR A 213 7.39 0.87 -13.49
CA TYR A 213 6.41 0.48 -14.49
C TYR A 213 5.08 1.15 -14.14
N TYR A 214 4.56 2.02 -15.00
CA TYR A 214 3.29 2.70 -14.74
C TYR A 214 2.13 1.76 -15.03
N LEU A 215 1.41 1.40 -13.96
CA LEU A 215 0.22 0.56 -14.02
C LEU A 215 -0.98 1.33 -14.58
N ASP A 216 -1.96 0.59 -15.10
CA ASP A 216 -3.29 1.12 -15.43
C ASP A 216 -3.98 1.63 -14.16
N GLN A 217 -4.57 2.82 -14.21
CA GLN A 217 -5.19 3.51 -13.07
C GLN A 217 -6.34 2.73 -12.42
N LYS A 218 -6.88 1.71 -13.08
CA LYS A 218 -7.86 0.78 -12.49
C LYS A 218 -7.35 0.05 -11.25
N TRP A 219 -6.00 -0.04 -11.07
CA TRP A 219 -5.35 -0.69 -9.92
C TRP A 219 -5.08 0.24 -8.74
N ASP A 220 -5.39 1.53 -8.88
CA ASP A 220 -5.31 2.51 -7.80
C ASP A 220 -6.28 3.66 -8.11
N THR A 221 -7.58 3.34 -8.14
CA THR A 221 -8.64 4.29 -8.44
C THR A 221 -8.97 5.09 -7.20
N MET A 222 -8.62 6.37 -7.21
CA MET A 222 -8.92 7.30 -6.12
C MET A 222 -10.27 7.99 -6.36
N PRO A 223 -11.18 8.07 -5.37
CA PRO A 223 -12.49 8.70 -5.53
C PRO A 223 -12.43 10.14 -6.05
N ASP A 224 -11.45 10.93 -5.57
CA ASP A 224 -11.28 12.35 -5.91
C ASP A 224 -10.38 12.59 -7.14
N SER A 225 -9.95 11.54 -7.84
CA SER A 225 -9.10 11.68 -9.01
C SER A 225 -9.83 12.37 -10.16
N SER A 226 -9.14 13.30 -10.83
CA SER A 226 -9.58 13.93 -12.09
C SER A 226 -9.63 12.94 -13.26
N VAL A 227 -8.95 11.79 -13.14
CA VAL A 227 -8.90 10.75 -14.16
C VAL A 227 -10.07 9.78 -14.00
N PRO A 228 -11.01 9.72 -14.97
CA PRO A 228 -12.11 8.79 -14.90
C PRO A 228 -11.65 7.36 -15.15
N VAL A 229 -12.07 6.44 -14.28
CA VAL A 229 -11.86 4.98 -14.44
C VAL A 229 -13.20 4.30 -14.58
N SER A 230 -13.43 3.60 -15.70
CA SER A 230 -14.71 2.96 -15.99
C SER A 230 -14.94 1.65 -15.23
N GLU A 231 -13.88 0.89 -15.00
CA GLU A 231 -13.91 -0.43 -14.35
C GLU A 231 -12.78 -0.54 -13.34
N PRO A 232 -12.92 0.09 -12.15
CA PRO A 232 -11.90 -0.02 -11.11
C PRO A 232 -11.71 -1.48 -10.71
N LYS A 233 -10.46 -1.90 -10.52
CA LYS A 233 -10.07 -3.21 -9.97
C LYS A 233 -9.65 -3.11 -8.51
N LEU A 234 -9.24 -1.93 -8.11
CA LEU A 234 -8.96 -1.56 -6.75
C LEU A 234 -9.32 -0.08 -6.57
N ILE A 235 -10.13 0.21 -5.55
CA ILE A 235 -10.51 1.55 -5.14
C ILE A 235 -9.73 1.89 -3.87
N HIS A 236 -9.02 3.01 -3.87
CA HIS A 236 -8.19 3.47 -2.79
C HIS A 236 -8.76 4.74 -2.18
N TYR A 237 -9.33 4.62 -0.99
CA TYR A 237 -9.94 5.73 -0.25
C TYR A 237 -8.87 6.55 0.48
N ASN A 238 -7.93 7.10 -0.29
CA ASN A 238 -6.82 7.87 0.24
C ASN A 238 -7.25 9.25 0.79
N LEU A 239 -6.38 9.89 1.55
CA LEU A 239 -6.55 11.25 2.08
C LEU A 239 -7.93 11.48 2.74
N PHE A 240 -8.75 12.35 2.16
CA PHE A 240 -10.07 12.76 2.67
C PHE A 240 -11.23 11.92 2.10
N SER A 241 -10.98 11.02 1.16
CA SER A 241 -11.99 10.19 0.52
C SER A 241 -12.35 8.95 1.35
N LYS A 242 -12.57 9.12 2.65
CA LYS A 242 -12.86 8.05 3.62
C LYS A 242 -14.37 7.87 3.84
N PRO A 243 -15.02 6.82 3.29
CA PRO A 243 -16.46 6.63 3.45
C PRO A 243 -16.92 6.38 4.89
N TRP A 244 -16.01 6.02 5.79
CA TRP A 244 -16.29 5.89 7.24
C TRP A 244 -16.14 7.21 8.02
N CYS A 245 -15.70 8.29 7.38
CA CYS A 245 -15.52 9.63 7.98
C CYS A 245 -16.40 10.68 7.33
N TYR A 246 -16.75 10.50 6.06
CA TYR A 246 -17.43 11.52 5.25
C TYR A 246 -18.54 10.89 4.44
N ASP A 247 -19.61 11.65 4.21
CA ASP A 247 -20.75 11.25 3.38
C ASP A 247 -20.48 11.56 1.90
N GLU A 248 -21.22 10.89 1.02
CA GLU A 248 -21.21 11.10 -0.44
C GLU A 248 -19.83 10.86 -1.10
N ILE A 249 -19.04 9.94 -0.54
CA ILE A 249 -17.77 9.54 -1.15
C ILE A 249 -18.05 8.62 -2.34
N LYS A 250 -17.48 8.95 -3.49
CA LYS A 250 -17.60 8.13 -4.69
C LYS A 250 -17.14 6.70 -4.43
N TYR A 251 -17.93 5.71 -4.83
CA TYR A 251 -17.73 4.28 -4.58
C TYR A 251 -17.87 3.86 -3.10
N GLU A 252 -18.49 4.64 -2.23
CA GLU A 252 -18.69 4.28 -0.82
C GLU A 252 -19.50 2.98 -0.67
N GLU A 253 -20.42 2.69 -1.60
CA GLU A 253 -21.19 1.46 -1.63
C GLU A 253 -20.32 0.20 -1.75
N GLU A 254 -19.20 0.27 -2.47
CA GLU A 254 -18.27 -0.85 -2.57
C GLU A 254 -17.53 -1.08 -1.25
N PHE A 255 -17.21 -0.01 -0.50
CA PHE A 255 -16.61 -0.15 0.82
C PHE A 255 -17.57 -0.85 1.78
N PHE A 256 -18.78 -0.32 1.97
CA PHE A 256 -19.75 -0.86 2.93
C PHE A 256 -20.15 -2.30 2.61
N LYS A 257 -20.32 -2.66 1.37
CA LYS A 257 -20.58 -4.03 0.89
C LYS A 257 -19.60 -5.08 1.46
N TYR A 258 -18.31 -4.73 1.57
CA TYR A 258 -17.30 -5.64 2.11
C TYR A 258 -17.06 -5.45 3.61
N ALA A 259 -17.34 -4.28 4.13
CA ALA A 259 -17.18 -3.95 5.53
C ALA A 259 -18.25 -4.60 6.42
N GLU A 260 -19.52 -4.63 5.97
CA GLU A 260 -20.65 -5.27 6.69
C GLU A 260 -20.40 -6.75 7.01
N ASP A 261 -19.78 -7.47 6.09
CA ASP A 261 -19.55 -8.92 6.21
C ASP A 261 -18.28 -9.30 7.02
N CYS A 262 -17.48 -8.34 7.46
CA CYS A 262 -16.19 -8.64 8.11
C CYS A 262 -16.24 -8.64 9.65
N GLY A 263 -17.41 -8.35 10.25
CA GLY A 263 -17.63 -8.43 11.70
C GLY A 263 -17.02 -7.29 12.52
N TYR A 264 -16.85 -6.11 11.90
CA TYR A 264 -16.40 -4.88 12.56
C TYR A 264 -17.45 -3.78 12.61
N ILE A 265 -18.49 -3.83 11.76
CA ILE A 265 -19.49 -2.75 11.61
C ILE A 265 -20.82 -3.05 12.34
N ASP A 266 -20.96 -4.21 12.97
CA ASP A 266 -22.16 -4.59 13.73
C ASP A 266 -22.15 -4.10 15.20
N GLU A 267 -21.20 -3.26 15.58
CA GLU A 267 -21.06 -2.66 16.91
C GLU A 267 -20.97 -1.13 16.83
#